data_f96d8b9cc88f0fec266713252a5af086
#
_entry.id   f96d8b9cc88f0fec266713252a5af086
#
_cell.length_a   1.000
_cell.length_b   1.000
_cell.length_c   1.000
_cell.angle_alpha   90.00
_cell.angle_beta   90.00
_cell.angle_gamma   90.00
#
_symmetry.space_group_name_H-M   'P 1'
#
loop_
_entity.id
_entity.type
_entity.pdbx_description
1 polymer ?
#
loop_
_entity_poly.entity_id
_entity_poly.type
_entity_poly.pdbx_seq_one_letter_code
_entity_poly.pdbx_strand_id
1 'polypeptide(L)'
;MILTLVGGGAHRLLGTVRSALQENVFAGGGEIRLYDLAKRRAQAMAAMIKKSPEYARTPVTVKWDLTLEEALDGADLVSVTLLAGGARPLAVESSIAASHGFVGSDNISYPGAFLALRGLPIILNIARAMEKYCPNAVLLDFANPVAVLTAAVRMTTKIQCYGICAGHTNHGWDYNRILTGRDAYDPDYDLLVAGVNHMSWVVKGTIHGTDVVEALLRRERECPDWADRLAYTAEKTPEQKRYMTAGLHRIMDLIHNHGALLFSTEGDGFSHFYYEEKAAAQHACPRADWPELLPADELARLERSLAEQAEVRRAEDAQFDAYAAMPAGDIPWNDPLNTLFYVFDGGDVTTQVLKGLAGVQDCTVAISDLNEGSVTNLDPALVLEYSHRVDKHGAHRIGGLQVPMGVYGMTASIAAHQTLLARAGAEEDPRLLYEALRAYPIGADTKSAHEMWRKLLISSKDFIAPAFQSMPDYYEI
;
A
#
# COMPACT_ATOMS: atom_id res chain seq x y z
N MET A 1 -19.70 -2.71 -17.48
CA MET A 1 -18.32 -2.74 -17.00
C MET A 1 -18.03 -4.08 -16.33
N ILE A 2 -16.89 -4.72 -16.64
CA ILE A 2 -16.44 -5.97 -16.02
C ILE A 2 -15.25 -5.66 -15.12
N LEU A 3 -15.43 -5.83 -13.81
CA LEU A 3 -14.39 -5.68 -12.80
C LEU A 3 -13.92 -7.05 -12.33
N THR A 4 -12.64 -7.35 -12.52
CA THR A 4 -11.99 -8.54 -11.99
C THR A 4 -11.17 -8.20 -10.75
N LEU A 5 -11.40 -8.94 -9.66
CA LEU A 5 -10.66 -8.82 -8.40
C LEU A 5 -9.77 -10.06 -8.23
N VAL A 6 -8.45 -9.88 -8.41
CA VAL A 6 -7.42 -10.89 -8.15
C VAL A 6 -7.01 -10.80 -6.69
N GLY A 7 -7.12 -11.91 -5.95
CA GLY A 7 -7.15 -11.93 -4.49
C GLY A 7 -8.56 -11.61 -3.97
N GLY A 8 -9.60 -11.99 -4.75
CA GLY A 8 -11.00 -11.64 -4.57
C GLY A 8 -11.65 -12.16 -3.27
N GLY A 9 -10.95 -13.00 -2.50
CA GLY A 9 -11.37 -13.45 -1.17
C GLY A 9 -10.84 -12.59 -0.02
N ALA A 10 -10.15 -11.49 -0.27
CA ALA A 10 -9.67 -10.59 0.77
C ALA A 10 -10.83 -9.81 1.41
N HIS A 11 -11.04 -9.95 2.73
CA HIS A 11 -12.21 -9.39 3.45
C HIS A 11 -12.41 -7.90 3.22
N ARG A 12 -11.32 -7.11 3.14
CA ARG A 12 -11.39 -5.67 2.88
C ARG A 12 -12.14 -5.30 1.59
N LEU A 13 -12.14 -6.21 0.59
CA LEU A 13 -12.81 -5.97 -0.68
C LEU A 13 -14.33 -5.90 -0.56
N LEU A 14 -14.92 -6.43 0.52
CA LEU A 14 -16.36 -6.29 0.74
C LEU A 14 -16.74 -4.81 0.88
N GLY A 15 -16.01 -4.04 1.68
CA GLY A 15 -16.22 -2.59 1.82
C GLY A 15 -16.03 -1.84 0.50
N THR A 16 -14.95 -2.12 -0.23
CA THR A 16 -14.66 -1.53 -1.55
C THR A 16 -15.78 -1.82 -2.57
N VAL A 17 -16.22 -3.08 -2.67
CA VAL A 17 -17.30 -3.47 -3.59
C VAL A 17 -18.61 -2.80 -3.20
N ARG A 18 -18.98 -2.81 -1.92
CA ARG A 18 -20.18 -2.13 -1.43
C ARG A 18 -20.15 -0.63 -1.71
N SER A 19 -19.00 0.03 -1.46
CA SER A 19 -18.81 1.44 -1.83
C SER A 19 -19.01 1.66 -3.32
N ALA A 20 -18.41 0.84 -4.18
CA ALA A 20 -18.56 0.96 -5.63
C ALA A 20 -20.03 0.79 -6.10
N LEU A 21 -20.77 -0.13 -5.47
CA LEU A 21 -22.21 -0.31 -5.72
C LEU A 21 -23.03 0.89 -5.25
N GLN A 22 -22.74 1.41 -4.04
CA GLN A 22 -23.40 2.57 -3.46
C GLN A 22 -23.16 3.83 -4.29
N GLU A 23 -21.94 4.02 -4.78
CA GLU A 23 -21.50 5.16 -5.57
C GLU A 23 -21.89 5.07 -7.05
N ASN A 24 -22.77 4.14 -7.42
CA ASN A 24 -23.31 3.96 -8.77
C ASN A 24 -22.27 3.63 -9.87
N VAL A 25 -21.11 3.07 -9.51
CA VAL A 25 -20.09 2.64 -10.48
C VAL A 25 -20.68 1.64 -11.50
N PHE A 26 -21.65 0.85 -11.09
CA PHE A 26 -22.33 -0.15 -11.94
C PHE A 26 -23.76 0.25 -12.33
N ALA A 27 -24.11 1.53 -12.37
CA ALA A 27 -25.47 1.97 -12.74
C ALA A 27 -25.92 1.48 -14.13
N GLY A 28 -24.97 1.36 -15.07
CA GLY A 28 -25.19 0.79 -16.41
C GLY A 28 -25.16 -0.74 -16.47
N GLY A 29 -25.11 -1.42 -15.33
CA GLY A 29 -24.94 -2.87 -15.24
C GLY A 29 -23.49 -3.31 -15.39
N GLY A 30 -23.25 -4.60 -15.18
CA GLY A 30 -21.91 -5.17 -15.32
C GLY A 30 -21.70 -6.50 -14.62
N GLU A 31 -20.43 -6.81 -14.43
CA GLU A 31 -20.01 -8.07 -13.81
C GLU A 31 -18.84 -7.83 -12.86
N ILE A 32 -18.89 -8.47 -11.69
CA ILE A 32 -17.79 -8.54 -10.73
C ILE A 32 -17.30 -9.98 -10.72
N ARG A 33 -16.03 -10.18 -11.02
CA ARG A 33 -15.37 -11.49 -11.03
C ARG A 33 -14.37 -11.57 -9.89
N LEU A 34 -14.49 -12.63 -9.08
CA LEU A 34 -13.61 -12.89 -7.96
C LEU A 34 -12.69 -14.06 -8.31
N TYR A 35 -11.41 -13.80 -8.51
CA TYR A 35 -10.39 -14.82 -8.65
C TYR A 35 -9.55 -14.88 -7.37
N ASP A 36 -9.43 -16.06 -6.78
CA ASP A 36 -8.60 -16.32 -5.60
C ASP A 36 -8.11 -17.78 -5.61
N LEU A 37 -6.88 -17.99 -5.17
CA LEU A 37 -6.34 -19.35 -4.98
C LEU A 37 -7.10 -20.10 -3.88
N ALA A 38 -7.60 -19.37 -2.87
CA ALA A 38 -8.48 -19.88 -1.83
C ALA A 38 -9.95 -19.78 -2.26
N LYS A 39 -10.40 -20.66 -3.15
CA LYS A 39 -11.75 -20.63 -3.74
C LYS A 39 -12.87 -20.50 -2.69
N ARG A 40 -12.73 -21.10 -1.51
CA ARG A 40 -13.70 -20.96 -0.41
C ARG A 40 -13.89 -19.48 0.01
N ARG A 41 -12.79 -18.71 0.08
CA ARG A 41 -12.86 -17.30 0.44
C ARG A 41 -13.55 -16.47 -0.65
N ALA A 42 -13.25 -16.73 -1.92
CA ALA A 42 -13.96 -16.10 -3.05
C ALA A 42 -15.45 -16.45 -3.05
N GLN A 43 -15.82 -17.69 -2.70
CA GLN A 43 -17.21 -18.12 -2.56
C GLN A 43 -17.94 -17.36 -1.46
N ALA A 44 -17.34 -17.26 -0.27
CA ALA A 44 -17.90 -16.52 0.85
C ALA A 44 -18.06 -15.03 0.50
N MET A 45 -17.06 -14.42 -0.15
CA MET A 45 -17.11 -13.05 -0.64
C MET A 45 -18.25 -12.83 -1.63
N ALA A 46 -18.40 -13.71 -2.61
CA ALA A 46 -19.52 -13.65 -3.58
C ALA A 46 -20.88 -13.74 -2.88
N ALA A 47 -21.00 -14.60 -1.87
CA ALA A 47 -22.23 -14.73 -1.10
C ALA A 47 -22.54 -13.45 -0.31
N MET A 48 -21.53 -12.83 0.33
CA MET A 48 -21.68 -11.59 1.07
C MET A 48 -22.07 -10.42 0.15
N ILE A 49 -21.39 -10.26 -0.98
CA ILE A 49 -21.73 -9.23 -1.96
C ILE A 49 -23.19 -9.37 -2.43
N LYS A 50 -23.60 -10.58 -2.81
CA LYS A 50 -24.97 -10.86 -3.29
C LYS A 50 -26.06 -10.61 -2.23
N LYS A 51 -25.70 -10.62 -0.96
CA LYS A 51 -26.62 -10.35 0.17
C LYS A 51 -26.62 -8.88 0.60
N SER A 52 -25.68 -8.06 0.11
CA SER A 52 -25.58 -6.67 0.53
C SER A 52 -26.77 -5.83 0.04
N PRO A 53 -27.21 -4.83 0.82
CA PRO A 53 -28.29 -3.94 0.42
C PRO A 53 -28.03 -3.20 -0.88
N GLU A 54 -26.75 -2.89 -1.17
CA GLU A 54 -26.31 -2.18 -2.37
C GLU A 54 -26.47 -3.06 -3.61
N TYR A 55 -26.12 -4.34 -3.51
CA TYR A 55 -26.26 -5.32 -4.61
C TYR A 55 -27.73 -5.47 -5.04
N ALA A 56 -28.67 -5.53 -4.10
CA ALA A 56 -30.09 -5.69 -4.40
C ALA A 56 -30.68 -4.57 -5.29
N ARG A 57 -29.98 -3.42 -5.37
CA ARG A 57 -30.42 -2.23 -6.12
C ARG A 57 -29.63 -2.01 -7.41
N THR A 58 -28.58 -2.83 -7.66
CA THR A 58 -27.64 -2.63 -8.75
C THR A 58 -27.72 -3.77 -9.76
N PRO A 59 -27.83 -3.50 -11.08
CA PRO A 59 -27.95 -4.52 -12.11
C PRO A 59 -26.59 -5.14 -12.45
N VAL A 60 -25.93 -5.76 -11.46
CA VAL A 60 -24.61 -6.37 -11.58
C VAL A 60 -24.68 -7.87 -11.27
N THR A 61 -23.84 -8.67 -11.95
CA THR A 61 -23.67 -10.09 -11.64
C THR A 61 -22.35 -10.32 -10.91
N VAL A 62 -22.31 -11.34 -10.04
CA VAL A 62 -21.08 -11.73 -9.33
C VAL A 62 -20.75 -13.17 -9.67
N LYS A 63 -19.53 -13.38 -10.19
CA LYS A 63 -18.97 -14.69 -10.51
C LYS A 63 -17.77 -15.01 -9.65
N TRP A 64 -17.58 -16.27 -9.38
CA TRP A 64 -16.43 -16.83 -8.66
C TRP A 64 -16.17 -18.25 -9.20
N ASP A 65 -15.16 -18.97 -8.70
CA ASP A 65 -14.77 -20.29 -9.21
C ASP A 65 -14.29 -20.27 -10.67
N LEU A 66 -13.56 -19.21 -10.99
CA LEU A 66 -12.99 -18.97 -12.31
C LEU A 66 -11.51 -19.37 -12.32
N THR A 67 -10.98 -19.74 -13.49
CA THR A 67 -9.54 -19.69 -13.76
C THR A 67 -9.11 -18.24 -13.92
N LEU A 68 -7.81 -17.97 -13.92
CA LEU A 68 -7.30 -16.62 -14.15
C LEU A 68 -7.72 -16.09 -15.52
N GLU A 69 -7.62 -16.93 -16.55
CA GLU A 69 -7.98 -16.61 -17.93
C GLU A 69 -9.47 -16.24 -18.04
N GLU A 70 -10.35 -17.06 -17.45
CA GLU A 70 -11.80 -16.79 -17.45
C GLU A 70 -12.15 -15.50 -16.68
N ALA A 71 -11.40 -15.22 -15.58
CA ALA A 71 -11.59 -14.01 -14.82
C ALA A 71 -11.15 -12.76 -15.59
N LEU A 72 -10.10 -12.87 -16.41
CA LEU A 72 -9.55 -11.77 -17.20
C LEU A 72 -10.28 -11.54 -18.54
N ASP A 73 -10.94 -12.58 -19.12
CA ASP A 73 -11.50 -12.51 -20.46
C ASP A 73 -12.49 -11.35 -20.64
N GLY A 74 -12.09 -10.36 -21.47
CA GLY A 74 -12.90 -9.17 -21.75
C GLY A 74 -13.09 -8.24 -20.54
N ALA A 75 -12.29 -8.33 -19.47
CA ALA A 75 -12.35 -7.40 -18.35
C ALA A 75 -12.05 -5.95 -18.79
N ASP A 76 -12.74 -4.98 -18.18
CA ASP A 76 -12.45 -3.55 -18.34
C ASP A 76 -11.45 -3.07 -17.30
N LEU A 77 -11.53 -3.64 -16.11
CA LEU A 77 -10.68 -3.28 -14.94
C LEU A 77 -10.27 -4.55 -14.20
N VAL A 78 -9.01 -4.62 -13.82
CA VAL A 78 -8.46 -5.69 -13.00
C VAL A 78 -7.82 -5.06 -11.76
N SER A 79 -8.28 -5.40 -10.56
CA SER A 79 -7.65 -4.96 -9.31
C SER A 79 -6.93 -6.13 -8.65
N VAL A 80 -5.67 -5.90 -8.24
CA VAL A 80 -4.83 -6.92 -7.63
C VAL A 80 -4.59 -6.59 -6.16
N THR A 81 -4.88 -7.56 -5.30
CA THR A 81 -4.59 -7.53 -3.87
C THR A 81 -4.00 -8.87 -3.47
N LEU A 82 -2.70 -8.90 -3.14
CA LEU A 82 -2.01 -10.12 -2.76
C LEU A 82 -0.88 -9.82 -1.76
N LEU A 83 -0.46 -10.85 -1.04
CA LEU A 83 0.75 -10.87 -0.22
C LEU A 83 1.61 -12.06 -0.66
N ALA A 84 2.63 -11.79 -1.46
CA ALA A 84 3.49 -12.82 -2.04
C ALA A 84 4.24 -13.62 -0.95
N GLY A 85 4.07 -14.94 -0.96
CA GLY A 85 4.65 -15.85 0.04
C GLY A 85 3.91 -15.88 1.38
N GLY A 86 2.89 -15.03 1.57
CA GLY A 86 2.16 -14.92 2.83
C GLY A 86 2.91 -14.13 3.91
N ALA A 87 2.39 -14.15 5.15
CA ALA A 87 2.88 -13.29 6.23
C ALA A 87 4.23 -13.76 6.83
N ARG A 88 4.53 -15.07 6.81
CA ARG A 88 5.71 -15.62 7.49
C ARG A 88 7.04 -15.12 6.91
N PRO A 89 7.29 -15.18 5.59
CA PRO A 89 8.54 -14.65 5.03
C PRO A 89 8.78 -13.19 5.40
N LEU A 90 7.78 -12.32 5.23
CA LEU A 90 7.89 -10.91 5.57
C LEU A 90 8.19 -10.68 7.05
N ALA A 91 7.56 -11.45 7.96
CA ALA A 91 7.81 -11.35 9.39
C ALA A 91 9.25 -11.77 9.76
N VAL A 92 9.77 -12.85 9.16
CA VAL A 92 11.16 -13.30 9.33
C VAL A 92 12.13 -12.24 8.82
N GLU A 93 11.91 -11.71 7.64
CA GLU A 93 12.73 -10.67 7.01
C GLU A 93 12.73 -9.37 7.82
N SER A 94 11.57 -8.96 8.33
CA SER A 94 11.46 -7.79 9.21
C SER A 94 12.21 -8.00 10.53
N SER A 95 12.19 -9.20 11.09
CA SER A 95 12.98 -9.53 12.29
C SER A 95 14.48 -9.56 11.99
N ILE A 96 14.89 -10.08 10.82
CA ILE A 96 16.30 -10.01 10.37
C ILE A 96 16.73 -8.54 10.23
N ALA A 97 15.96 -7.71 9.55
CA ALA A 97 16.27 -6.29 9.40
C ALA A 97 16.39 -5.58 10.74
N ALA A 98 15.43 -5.79 11.64
CA ALA A 98 15.44 -5.20 12.97
C ALA A 98 16.64 -5.62 13.82
N SER A 99 17.04 -6.90 13.75
CA SER A 99 18.22 -7.41 14.47
C SER A 99 19.55 -6.85 13.94
N HIS A 100 19.57 -6.32 12.74
CA HIS A 100 20.69 -5.59 12.16
C HIS A 100 20.54 -4.06 12.31
N GLY A 101 19.55 -3.58 13.05
CA GLY A 101 19.32 -2.15 13.30
C GLY A 101 18.55 -1.45 12.18
N PHE A 102 17.88 -2.18 11.29
CA PHE A 102 17.08 -1.62 10.20
C PHE A 102 15.58 -1.78 10.44
N VAL A 103 14.80 -0.87 9.86
CA VAL A 103 13.34 -0.91 9.95
C VAL A 103 12.80 -1.93 8.96
N GLY A 104 11.88 -2.78 9.40
CA GLY A 104 11.11 -3.68 8.56
C GLY A 104 9.75 -3.08 8.19
N SER A 105 9.41 -3.12 6.93
CA SER A 105 8.07 -2.83 6.42
C SER A 105 7.81 -3.66 5.15
N ASP A 106 6.59 -3.65 4.67
CA ASP A 106 6.21 -4.29 3.41
C ASP A 106 6.35 -3.34 2.20
N ASN A 107 6.91 -2.14 2.41
CA ASN A 107 7.06 -1.13 1.36
C ASN A 107 8.49 -0.56 1.33
N ILE A 108 8.74 0.67 1.76
CA ILE A 108 10.05 1.32 1.69
C ILE A 108 11.01 0.82 2.78
N SER A 109 11.56 -0.36 2.55
CA SER A 109 12.53 -1.02 3.44
C SER A 109 13.28 -2.13 2.70
N TYR A 110 14.34 -2.67 3.28
CA TYR A 110 14.99 -3.85 2.74
C TYR A 110 14.06 -5.09 2.72
N PRO A 111 13.29 -5.42 3.78
CA PRO A 111 12.25 -6.46 3.69
C PRO A 111 11.21 -6.21 2.59
N GLY A 112 10.80 -4.97 2.37
CA GLY A 112 9.95 -4.58 1.25
C GLY A 112 10.59 -4.91 -0.10
N ALA A 113 11.90 -4.69 -0.27
CA ALA A 113 12.62 -5.07 -1.48
C ALA A 113 12.52 -6.59 -1.76
N PHE A 114 12.66 -7.43 -0.74
CA PHE A 114 12.53 -8.88 -0.91
C PHE A 114 11.08 -9.33 -1.09
N LEU A 115 10.11 -8.64 -0.50
CA LEU A 115 8.70 -8.82 -0.82
C LEU A 115 8.42 -8.50 -2.30
N ALA A 116 9.00 -7.43 -2.83
CA ALA A 116 8.90 -7.09 -4.25
C ALA A 116 9.43 -8.21 -5.15
N LEU A 117 10.62 -8.74 -4.87
CA LEU A 117 11.19 -9.85 -5.66
C LEU A 117 10.29 -11.09 -5.69
N ARG A 118 9.50 -11.34 -4.65
CA ARG A 118 8.49 -12.41 -4.63
C ARG A 118 7.21 -12.04 -5.38
N GLY A 119 6.82 -10.77 -5.33
CA GLY A 119 5.60 -10.26 -5.97
C GLY A 119 5.73 -10.07 -7.47
N LEU A 120 6.92 -9.68 -7.94
CA LEU A 120 7.18 -9.35 -9.34
C LEU A 120 6.82 -10.48 -10.31
N PRO A 121 7.22 -11.75 -10.12
CA PRO A 121 6.81 -12.82 -11.02
C PRO A 121 5.30 -12.99 -11.10
N ILE A 122 4.59 -12.78 -9.99
CA ILE A 122 3.13 -12.93 -9.90
C ILE A 122 2.43 -11.81 -10.66
N ILE A 123 2.76 -10.55 -10.40
CA ILE A 123 2.11 -9.41 -11.04
C ILE A 123 2.41 -9.37 -12.55
N LEU A 124 3.64 -9.69 -12.95
CA LEU A 124 4.03 -9.77 -14.37
C LEU A 124 3.32 -10.90 -15.10
N ASN A 125 3.10 -12.05 -14.45
CA ASN A 125 2.29 -13.12 -15.04
C ASN A 125 0.84 -12.68 -15.25
N ILE A 126 0.24 -11.99 -14.29
CA ILE A 126 -1.11 -11.41 -14.42
C ILE A 126 -1.14 -10.41 -15.57
N ALA A 127 -0.21 -9.46 -15.63
CA ALA A 127 -0.16 -8.44 -16.66
C ALA A 127 0.03 -9.04 -18.08
N ARG A 128 0.89 -10.04 -18.24
CA ARG A 128 1.06 -10.78 -19.51
C ARG A 128 -0.19 -11.56 -19.89
N ALA A 129 -0.92 -12.13 -18.94
CA ALA A 129 -2.22 -12.74 -19.20
C ALA A 129 -3.24 -11.68 -19.64
N MET A 130 -3.23 -10.49 -19.03
CA MET A 130 -4.08 -9.37 -19.45
C MET A 130 -3.80 -8.94 -20.89
N GLU A 131 -2.54 -8.89 -21.33
CA GLU A 131 -2.19 -8.57 -22.72
C GLU A 131 -2.90 -9.50 -23.72
N LYS A 132 -3.18 -10.74 -23.31
CA LYS A 132 -3.86 -11.74 -24.15
C LYS A 132 -5.39 -11.68 -24.03
N TYR A 133 -5.93 -11.56 -22.81
CA TYR A 133 -7.35 -11.74 -22.54
C TYR A 133 -8.14 -10.44 -22.40
N CYS A 134 -7.48 -9.34 -22.01
CA CYS A 134 -8.08 -8.00 -21.84
C CYS A 134 -7.07 -6.86 -22.08
N PRO A 135 -6.49 -6.76 -23.30
CA PRO A 135 -5.38 -5.85 -23.58
C PRO A 135 -5.68 -4.36 -23.39
N ASN A 136 -6.96 -3.99 -23.35
CA ASN A 136 -7.40 -2.62 -23.15
C ASN A 136 -7.82 -2.34 -21.69
N ALA A 137 -7.76 -3.34 -20.82
CA ALA A 137 -8.11 -3.17 -19.41
C ALA A 137 -7.05 -2.36 -18.65
N VAL A 138 -7.51 -1.67 -17.63
CA VAL A 138 -6.62 -1.02 -16.65
C VAL A 138 -6.34 -2.00 -15.50
N LEU A 139 -5.07 -2.12 -15.11
CA LEU A 139 -4.65 -2.82 -13.91
C LEU A 139 -4.54 -1.83 -12.74
N LEU A 140 -5.30 -2.06 -11.68
CA LEU A 140 -5.16 -1.34 -10.41
C LEU A 140 -4.35 -2.21 -9.46
N ASP A 141 -3.09 -1.84 -9.24
CA ASP A 141 -2.21 -2.55 -8.33
C ASP A 141 -2.35 -1.98 -6.90
N PHE A 142 -2.76 -2.83 -5.96
CA PHE A 142 -2.84 -2.52 -4.54
C PHE A 142 -1.90 -3.40 -3.71
N ALA A 143 -1.07 -4.21 -4.36
CA ALA A 143 -0.12 -5.09 -3.71
C ALA A 143 1.19 -4.36 -3.39
N ASN A 144 1.70 -4.54 -2.18
CA ASN A 144 2.98 -3.94 -1.78
C ASN A 144 4.20 -4.72 -2.28
N PRO A 145 5.31 -4.03 -2.55
CA PRO A 145 5.50 -2.58 -2.67
C PRO A 145 4.89 -2.02 -3.96
N VAL A 146 3.82 -1.26 -3.83
CA VAL A 146 3.01 -0.75 -4.96
C VAL A 146 3.86 -0.11 -6.06
N ALA A 147 4.78 0.79 -5.70
CA ALA A 147 5.62 1.49 -6.67
C ALA A 147 6.46 0.54 -7.52
N VAL A 148 7.07 -0.47 -6.90
CA VAL A 148 7.96 -1.44 -7.57
C VAL A 148 7.18 -2.33 -8.53
N LEU A 149 6.04 -2.88 -8.06
CA LEU A 149 5.22 -3.78 -8.86
C LEU A 149 4.60 -3.04 -10.05
N THR A 150 4.05 -1.84 -9.82
CA THR A 150 3.52 -0.98 -10.87
C THR A 150 4.60 -0.61 -11.90
N ALA A 151 5.80 -0.20 -11.45
CA ALA A 151 6.90 0.14 -12.35
C ALA A 151 7.27 -1.02 -13.26
N ALA A 152 7.40 -2.23 -12.72
CA ALA A 152 7.75 -3.41 -13.51
C ALA A 152 6.70 -3.70 -14.60
N VAL A 153 5.41 -3.63 -14.27
CA VAL A 153 4.33 -3.79 -15.27
C VAL A 153 4.43 -2.73 -16.36
N ARG A 154 4.60 -1.47 -15.96
CA ARG A 154 4.69 -0.31 -16.89
C ARG A 154 5.89 -0.38 -17.82
N MET A 155 7.02 -0.89 -17.33
CA MET A 155 8.27 -1.00 -18.10
C MET A 155 8.29 -2.19 -19.04
N THR A 156 7.59 -3.28 -18.75
CA THR A 156 7.78 -4.56 -19.45
C THR A 156 6.56 -5.08 -20.20
N THR A 157 5.39 -4.43 -20.03
CA THR A 157 4.15 -4.79 -20.72
C THR A 157 3.49 -3.57 -21.36
N LYS A 158 2.45 -3.80 -22.14
CA LYS A 158 1.61 -2.73 -22.71
C LYS A 158 0.41 -2.38 -21.84
N ILE A 159 0.25 -3.07 -20.72
CA ILE A 159 -0.89 -2.88 -19.83
C ILE A 159 -0.78 -1.54 -19.11
N GLN A 160 -1.85 -0.77 -19.14
CA GLN A 160 -2.00 0.43 -18.33
C GLN A 160 -2.14 0.00 -16.86
N CYS A 161 -1.16 0.35 -16.04
CA CYS A 161 -1.13 0.00 -14.62
C CYS A 161 -1.10 1.26 -13.75
N TYR A 162 -1.96 1.32 -12.76
CA TYR A 162 -2.01 2.39 -11.76
C TYR A 162 -1.80 1.77 -10.37
N GLY A 163 -0.71 2.15 -9.71
CA GLY A 163 -0.46 1.76 -8.33
C GLY A 163 -1.23 2.67 -7.38
N ILE A 164 -2.09 2.09 -6.56
CA ILE A 164 -2.94 2.82 -5.61
C ILE A 164 -2.73 2.31 -4.20
N CYS A 165 -2.80 3.21 -3.21
CA CYS A 165 -2.55 2.90 -1.81
C CYS A 165 -3.65 3.48 -0.91
N ALA A 166 -3.98 2.75 0.18
CA ALA A 166 -4.90 3.24 1.22
C ALA A 166 -4.40 4.53 1.88
N GLY A 167 -3.08 4.78 1.87
CA GLY A 167 -2.46 6.03 2.33
C GLY A 167 -3.10 7.28 1.74
N HIS A 168 -3.67 7.18 0.53
CA HIS A 168 -4.39 8.29 -0.10
C HIS A 168 -5.51 8.88 0.76
N THR A 169 -6.20 8.08 1.57
CA THR A 169 -7.29 8.57 2.44
C THR A 169 -6.82 8.94 3.84
N ASN A 170 -5.60 8.56 4.24
CA ASN A 170 -5.11 8.78 5.61
C ASN A 170 -5.02 10.26 5.98
N HIS A 171 -4.64 11.14 5.03
CA HIS A 171 -4.55 12.58 5.26
C HIS A 171 -5.86 13.20 5.77
N GLY A 172 -7.01 12.74 5.27
CA GLY A 172 -8.32 13.22 5.69
C GLY A 172 -8.64 12.91 7.16
N TRP A 173 -8.01 11.89 7.74
CA TRP A 173 -8.06 11.57 9.17
C TRP A 173 -6.99 12.36 9.94
N ASP A 174 -5.74 12.34 9.46
CA ASP A 174 -4.59 12.82 10.20
C ASP A 174 -4.61 14.34 10.35
N TYR A 175 -4.85 15.05 9.27
CA TYR A 175 -4.92 16.51 9.33
C TYR A 175 -6.17 16.97 10.09
N ASN A 176 -7.31 16.28 9.94
CA ASN A 176 -8.48 16.59 10.72
C ASN A 176 -8.28 16.38 12.23
N ARG A 177 -7.56 15.32 12.63
CA ARG A 177 -7.18 15.12 14.04
C ARG A 177 -6.38 16.29 14.58
N ILE A 178 -5.37 16.78 13.85
CA ILE A 178 -4.58 17.94 14.26
C ILE A 178 -5.47 19.19 14.34
N LEU A 179 -6.26 19.46 13.29
CA LEU A 179 -7.03 20.69 13.16
C LEU A 179 -8.19 20.78 14.17
N THR A 180 -8.88 19.69 14.41
CA THR A 180 -10.14 19.69 15.19
C THR A 180 -10.04 18.97 16.53
N GLY A 181 -9.03 18.11 16.72
CA GLY A 181 -8.94 17.19 17.85
C GLY A 181 -9.86 15.96 17.73
N ARG A 182 -10.58 15.77 16.62
CA ARG A 182 -11.54 14.70 16.42
C ARG A 182 -10.96 13.57 15.59
N ASP A 183 -11.21 12.32 16.01
CA ASP A 183 -10.92 11.12 15.24
C ASP A 183 -12.02 10.86 14.20
N ALA A 184 -12.05 11.71 13.17
CA ALA A 184 -13.05 11.68 12.11
C ALA A 184 -12.41 12.00 10.76
N TYR A 185 -12.97 11.42 9.70
CA TYR A 185 -12.56 11.71 8.32
C TYR A 185 -13.15 13.04 7.86
N ASP A 186 -12.32 13.87 7.23
CA ASP A 186 -12.75 15.08 6.51
C ASP A 186 -12.36 14.90 5.03
N PRO A 187 -13.31 14.89 4.11
CA PRO A 187 -13.04 14.73 2.67
C PRO A 187 -12.74 16.06 1.95
N ASP A 188 -12.89 17.22 2.60
CA ASP A 188 -12.81 18.54 1.96
C ASP A 188 -11.36 19.04 1.82
N TYR A 189 -10.54 18.18 1.19
CA TYR A 189 -9.15 18.47 0.81
C TYR A 189 -9.01 18.53 -0.71
N ASP A 190 -8.34 19.56 -1.22
CA ASP A 190 -7.85 19.65 -2.60
C ASP A 190 -6.31 19.66 -2.55
N LEU A 191 -5.70 18.47 -2.74
CA LEU A 191 -4.26 18.29 -2.57
C LEU A 191 -3.60 17.85 -3.87
N LEU A 192 -2.46 18.47 -4.18
CA LEU A 192 -1.51 17.95 -5.14
C LEU A 192 -0.28 17.43 -4.42
N VAL A 193 0.11 16.20 -4.75
CA VAL A 193 1.22 15.49 -4.10
C VAL A 193 2.28 15.06 -5.09
N ALA A 194 3.51 14.94 -4.62
CA ALA A 194 4.63 14.36 -5.35
C ALA A 194 5.62 13.71 -4.37
N GLY A 195 6.10 12.52 -4.71
CA GLY A 195 7.07 11.80 -3.90
C GLY A 195 7.15 10.34 -4.32
N VAL A 196 7.28 9.45 -3.34
CA VAL A 196 7.20 8.00 -3.51
C VAL A 196 6.10 7.44 -2.64
N ASN A 197 5.55 6.30 -3.01
CA ASN A 197 4.51 5.66 -2.19
C ASN A 197 5.03 5.43 -0.77
N HIS A 198 4.21 5.72 0.25
CA HIS A 198 4.50 5.83 1.68
C HIS A 198 5.39 7.03 2.10
N MET A 199 5.97 7.77 1.16
CA MET A 199 6.70 9.02 1.46
C MET A 199 6.47 10.05 0.34
N SER A 200 5.22 10.46 0.16
CA SER A 200 4.83 11.54 -0.74
C SER A 200 4.50 12.83 0.03
N TRP A 201 4.63 13.96 -0.64
CA TRP A 201 4.61 15.28 -0.07
C TRP A 201 3.49 16.11 -0.66
N VAL A 202 2.76 16.84 0.16
CA VAL A 202 1.82 17.85 -0.32
C VAL A 202 2.62 19.00 -0.89
N VAL A 203 2.53 19.19 -2.21
CA VAL A 203 3.24 20.27 -2.94
C VAL A 203 2.37 21.50 -3.12
N LYS A 204 1.06 21.32 -3.05
CA LYS A 204 0.04 22.37 -3.02
C LYS A 204 -1.23 21.79 -2.42
N GLY A 205 -1.94 22.53 -1.60
CA GLY A 205 -3.19 21.99 -1.08
C GLY A 205 -3.98 22.95 -0.23
N THR A 206 -5.29 22.74 -0.21
CA THR A 206 -6.22 23.48 0.63
C THR A 206 -7.13 22.50 1.41
N ILE A 207 -7.57 22.97 2.57
CA ILE A 207 -8.70 22.41 3.32
C ILE A 207 -9.71 23.54 3.54
N HIS A 208 -10.97 23.31 3.19
CA HIS A 208 -12.04 24.34 3.26
C HIS A 208 -11.59 25.69 2.64
N GLY A 209 -10.84 25.62 1.52
CA GLY A 209 -10.33 26.79 0.81
C GLY A 209 -9.15 27.52 1.47
N THR A 210 -8.64 27.05 2.62
CA THR A 210 -7.43 27.58 3.27
C THR A 210 -6.23 26.69 2.93
N ASP A 211 -5.05 27.28 2.73
CA ASP A 211 -3.81 26.50 2.58
C ASP A 211 -3.63 25.55 3.76
N VAL A 212 -3.39 24.28 3.48
CA VAL A 212 -3.39 23.21 4.49
C VAL A 212 -2.23 23.37 5.47
N VAL A 213 -1.04 23.78 5.01
CA VAL A 213 0.13 23.99 5.87
C VAL A 213 -0.10 25.18 6.79
N GLU A 214 -0.65 26.28 6.23
CA GLU A 214 -1.02 27.44 7.03
C GLU A 214 -2.07 27.09 8.10
N ALA A 215 -3.09 26.30 7.75
CA ALA A 215 -4.12 25.88 8.67
C ALA A 215 -3.55 25.04 9.84
N LEU A 216 -2.64 24.09 9.53
CA LEU A 216 -1.97 23.26 10.55
C LEU A 216 -1.08 24.11 11.48
N LEU A 217 -0.24 24.97 10.91
CA LEU A 217 0.63 25.86 11.69
C LEU A 217 -0.15 26.88 12.53
N ARG A 218 -1.26 27.39 12.01
CA ARG A 218 -2.18 28.27 12.77
C ARG A 218 -2.80 27.51 13.94
N ARG A 219 -3.27 26.28 13.72
CA ARG A 219 -3.84 25.44 14.79
C ARG A 219 -2.84 25.22 15.91
N GLU A 220 -1.59 24.92 15.60
CA GLU A 220 -0.54 24.72 16.59
C GLU A 220 -0.29 25.99 17.41
N ARG A 221 -0.22 27.16 16.77
CA ARG A 221 -0.03 28.43 17.47
C ARG A 221 -1.20 28.79 18.39
N GLU A 222 -2.44 28.55 17.93
CA GLU A 222 -3.68 28.87 18.67
C GLU A 222 -4.00 27.85 19.76
N CYS A 223 -3.50 26.63 19.63
CA CYS A 223 -3.73 25.51 20.54
C CYS A 223 -2.45 24.69 20.70
N PRO A 224 -1.45 25.16 21.46
CA PRO A 224 -0.18 24.45 21.63
C PRO A 224 -0.32 23.06 22.25
N ASP A 225 -1.38 22.83 23.00
CA ASP A 225 -1.77 21.55 23.61
C ASP A 225 -2.73 20.73 22.74
N TRP A 226 -2.74 20.94 21.43
CA TRP A 226 -3.66 20.27 20.48
C TRP A 226 -3.59 18.73 20.60
N ALA A 227 -2.42 18.17 20.84
CA ALA A 227 -2.23 16.72 20.95
C ALA A 227 -2.88 16.13 22.21
N ASP A 228 -2.91 16.87 23.33
CA ASP A 228 -3.57 16.46 24.57
C ASP A 228 -5.11 16.50 24.45
N ARG A 229 -5.61 17.22 23.45
CA ARG A 229 -7.04 17.36 23.16
C ARG A 229 -7.58 16.36 22.17
N LEU A 230 -6.75 15.40 21.69
CA LEU A 230 -7.19 14.39 20.75
C LEU A 230 -8.20 13.43 21.37
N ALA A 231 -9.39 13.38 20.78
CA ALA A 231 -10.47 12.50 21.20
C ALA A 231 -10.51 11.27 20.26
N TYR A 232 -9.68 10.29 20.54
CA TYR A 232 -9.73 9.02 19.82
C TYR A 232 -10.96 8.20 20.16
N THR A 233 -11.39 7.37 19.19
CA THR A 233 -12.49 6.42 19.40
C THR A 233 -12.18 5.44 20.53
N ALA A 234 -13.22 4.92 21.18
CA ALA A 234 -13.09 4.04 22.36
C ALA A 234 -12.38 2.70 22.04
N GLU A 235 -12.43 2.27 20.78
CA GLU A 235 -11.85 1.01 20.32
C GLU A 235 -10.31 1.02 20.32
N LYS A 236 -9.69 2.20 20.34
CA LYS A 236 -8.23 2.30 20.29
C LYS A 236 -7.59 2.06 21.67
N THR A 237 -6.60 1.16 21.69
CA THR A 237 -5.80 0.89 22.89
C THR A 237 -4.93 2.11 23.27
N PRO A 238 -4.48 2.23 24.52
CA PRO A 238 -3.54 3.28 24.92
C PRO A 238 -2.24 3.31 24.08
N GLU A 239 -1.77 2.14 23.66
CA GLU A 239 -0.58 2.01 22.80
C GLU A 239 -0.85 2.53 21.39
N GLN A 240 -1.97 2.15 20.78
CA GLN A 240 -2.39 2.67 19.49
C GLN A 240 -2.55 4.19 19.52
N LYS A 241 -3.17 4.74 20.57
CA LYS A 241 -3.31 6.20 20.75
C LYS A 241 -1.95 6.89 20.79
N ARG A 242 -1.00 6.38 21.60
CA ARG A 242 0.37 6.93 21.68
C ARG A 242 1.07 6.89 20.33
N TYR A 243 1.00 5.75 19.61
CA TYR A 243 1.60 5.59 18.29
C TYR A 243 1.03 6.59 17.27
N MET A 244 -0.29 6.72 17.21
CA MET A 244 -0.96 7.66 16.31
C MET A 244 -0.62 9.12 16.64
N THR A 245 -0.65 9.51 17.94
CA THR A 245 -0.26 10.86 18.37
C THR A 245 1.18 11.18 18.00
N ALA A 246 2.10 10.24 18.17
CA ALA A 246 3.50 10.41 17.76
C ALA A 246 3.62 10.62 16.23
N GLY A 247 2.84 9.89 15.41
CA GLY A 247 2.78 10.11 13.97
C GLY A 247 2.32 11.53 13.61
N LEU A 248 1.30 12.05 14.30
CA LEU A 248 0.81 13.42 14.08
C LEU A 248 1.84 14.49 14.47
N HIS A 249 2.57 14.30 15.57
CA HIS A 249 3.70 15.17 15.93
C HIS A 249 4.78 15.17 14.84
N ARG A 250 5.14 13.99 14.30
CA ARG A 250 6.13 13.89 13.22
C ARG A 250 5.70 14.61 11.94
N ILE A 251 4.41 14.65 11.62
CA ILE A 251 3.91 15.49 10.52
C ILE A 251 4.26 16.96 10.77
N MET A 252 3.99 17.47 11.97
CA MET A 252 4.30 18.86 12.32
C MET A 252 5.80 19.11 12.34
N ASP A 253 6.59 18.20 12.89
CA ASP A 253 8.06 18.29 12.90
C ASP A 253 8.66 18.35 11.49
N LEU A 254 8.11 17.58 10.54
CA LEU A 254 8.57 17.62 9.15
C LEU A 254 8.29 18.96 8.49
N ILE A 255 7.14 19.60 8.79
CA ILE A 255 6.86 20.97 8.34
C ILE A 255 7.91 21.94 8.91
N HIS A 256 8.20 21.88 10.21
CA HIS A 256 9.15 22.77 10.86
C HIS A 256 10.59 22.56 10.42
N ASN A 257 11.02 21.30 10.34
CA ASN A 257 12.44 20.97 10.13
C ASN A 257 12.81 20.89 8.65
N HIS A 258 11.87 20.57 7.77
CA HIS A 258 12.10 20.31 6.35
C HIS A 258 11.27 21.17 5.40
N GLY A 259 10.32 21.96 5.92
CA GLY A 259 9.38 22.74 5.09
C GLY A 259 8.49 21.88 4.21
N ALA A 260 8.18 20.65 4.65
CA ALA A 260 7.47 19.66 3.85
C ALA A 260 6.36 19.00 4.66
N LEU A 261 5.14 18.94 4.11
CA LEU A 261 4.00 18.25 4.68
C LEU A 261 3.91 16.84 4.09
N LEU A 262 4.08 15.82 4.94
CA LEU A 262 3.90 14.43 4.54
C LEU A 262 2.42 14.15 4.26
N PHE A 263 2.14 13.45 3.17
CA PHE A 263 0.78 13.16 2.71
C PHE A 263 0.02 12.15 3.59
N SER A 264 0.72 11.27 4.30
CA SER A 264 0.11 10.30 5.22
C SER A 264 1.02 9.98 6.40
N THR A 265 0.48 9.28 7.42
CA THR A 265 1.20 8.83 8.63
C THR A 265 1.85 7.46 8.47
N GLU A 266 2.26 7.07 7.28
CA GLU A 266 2.90 5.78 7.05
C GLU A 266 4.23 5.66 7.82
N GLY A 267 4.29 4.65 8.68
CA GLY A 267 5.36 4.52 9.67
C GLY A 267 6.75 4.31 9.07
N ASP A 268 6.86 3.67 7.92
CA ASP A 268 8.11 3.48 7.19
C ASP A 268 8.57 4.78 6.50
N GLY A 269 7.66 5.63 6.03
CA GLY A 269 7.99 6.96 5.54
C GLY A 269 8.69 7.81 6.60
N PHE A 270 8.18 7.81 7.82
CA PHE A 270 8.83 8.49 8.95
C PHE A 270 10.18 7.89 9.32
N SER A 271 10.38 6.59 9.16
CA SER A 271 11.59 5.91 9.57
C SER A 271 12.86 6.47 8.94
N HIS A 272 12.77 7.13 7.80
CA HIS A 272 13.91 7.77 7.13
C HIS A 272 14.37 9.04 7.81
N PHE A 273 13.53 9.68 8.62
CA PHE A 273 13.85 10.89 9.39
C PHE A 273 14.07 10.59 10.88
N TYR A 274 13.49 9.50 11.38
CA TYR A 274 13.53 9.08 12.79
C TYR A 274 14.03 7.64 12.91
N TYR A 275 15.07 7.32 12.12
CA TYR A 275 15.57 5.96 11.98
C TYR A 275 16.01 5.33 13.30
N GLU A 276 16.87 6.02 14.06
CA GLU A 276 17.41 5.49 15.33
C GLU A 276 16.29 5.23 16.35
N GLU A 277 15.35 6.16 16.46
CA GLU A 277 14.21 6.03 17.36
C GLU A 277 13.37 4.80 17.02
N LYS A 278 13.06 4.58 15.75
CA LYS A 278 12.24 3.45 15.32
C LYS A 278 12.99 2.13 15.40
N ALA A 279 14.25 2.09 15.02
CA ALA A 279 15.09 0.91 15.16
C ALA A 279 15.23 0.50 16.63
N ALA A 280 15.46 1.45 17.54
CA ALA A 280 15.49 1.20 18.97
C ALA A 280 14.14 0.72 19.53
N ALA A 281 13.03 1.23 19.01
CA ALA A 281 11.69 0.78 19.40
C ALA A 281 11.35 -0.63 18.94
N GLN A 282 11.94 -1.08 17.84
CA GLN A 282 11.73 -2.44 17.33
C GLN A 282 12.68 -3.45 17.98
N HIS A 283 13.98 -3.13 18.04
CA HIS A 283 15.01 -4.01 18.61
C HIS A 283 16.23 -3.24 19.09
N ALA A 284 16.69 -3.60 20.26
CA ALA A 284 17.78 -2.89 20.94
C ALA A 284 19.20 -3.29 20.47
N CYS A 285 19.38 -4.31 19.61
CA CYS A 285 20.72 -4.84 19.38
C CYS A 285 20.92 -5.40 17.95
N PRO A 286 21.63 -4.68 17.09
CA PRO A 286 22.09 -5.26 15.82
C PRO A 286 23.16 -6.35 16.09
N ARG A 287 22.99 -7.52 15.51
CA ARG A 287 23.83 -8.71 15.67
C ARG A 287 24.29 -9.17 14.29
N ALA A 288 25.25 -8.45 13.73
CA ALA A 288 25.76 -8.75 12.37
C ALA A 288 26.57 -10.05 12.28
N ASP A 289 27.07 -10.53 13.39
CA ASP A 289 27.97 -11.68 13.48
C ASP A 289 27.26 -13.06 13.63
N TRP A 290 25.94 -13.10 13.54
CA TRP A 290 25.22 -14.38 13.67
C TRP A 290 25.42 -15.29 12.47
N PRO A 291 25.77 -16.56 12.68
CA PRO A 291 25.79 -17.55 11.61
C PRO A 291 24.37 -17.97 11.17
N GLU A 292 23.40 -17.82 12.05
CA GLU A 292 21.99 -18.16 11.85
C GLU A 292 21.21 -16.96 11.31
N LEU A 293 20.04 -17.20 10.69
CA LEU A 293 19.16 -16.12 10.21
C LEU A 293 18.64 -15.26 11.37
N LEU A 294 18.19 -15.94 12.44
CA LEU A 294 17.73 -15.32 13.70
C LEU A 294 18.19 -16.20 14.87
N PRO A 295 18.38 -15.62 16.08
CA PRO A 295 18.55 -16.42 17.29
C PRO A 295 17.36 -17.37 17.52
N ALA A 296 17.63 -18.53 18.09
CA ALA A 296 16.61 -19.55 18.31
C ALA A 296 15.45 -19.07 19.19
N ASP A 297 15.72 -18.27 20.21
CA ASP A 297 14.70 -17.69 21.10
C ASP A 297 13.86 -16.61 20.39
N GLU A 298 14.45 -15.80 19.53
CA GLU A 298 13.75 -14.83 18.70
C GLU A 298 12.88 -15.50 17.64
N LEU A 299 13.43 -16.52 16.96
CA LEU A 299 12.65 -17.33 16.03
C LEU A 299 11.45 -18.00 16.72
N ALA A 300 11.65 -18.57 17.90
CA ALA A 300 10.57 -19.19 18.67
C ALA A 300 9.51 -18.18 19.11
N ARG A 301 9.89 -16.93 19.45
CA ARG A 301 8.96 -15.85 19.77
C ARG A 301 8.16 -15.45 18.54
N LEU A 302 8.82 -15.29 17.40
CA LEU A 302 8.19 -14.96 16.13
C LEU A 302 7.18 -16.03 15.71
N GLU A 303 7.54 -17.30 15.77
CA GLU A 303 6.65 -18.41 15.42
C GLU A 303 5.40 -18.47 16.34
N ARG A 304 5.54 -18.17 17.63
CA ARG A 304 4.37 -18.01 18.52
C ARG A 304 3.47 -16.86 18.09
N SER A 305 4.04 -15.69 17.82
CA SER A 305 3.26 -14.53 17.34
C SER A 305 2.55 -14.81 16.02
N LEU A 306 3.21 -15.48 15.08
CA LEU A 306 2.60 -15.90 13.82
C LEU A 306 1.48 -16.91 14.02
N ALA A 307 1.63 -17.85 14.97
CA ALA A 307 0.58 -18.80 15.32
C ALA A 307 -0.64 -18.09 15.92
N GLU A 308 -0.43 -17.15 16.83
CA GLU A 308 -1.50 -16.32 17.41
C GLU A 308 -2.23 -15.50 16.34
N GLN A 309 -1.49 -14.84 15.44
CA GLN A 309 -2.08 -14.10 14.31
C GLN A 309 -2.85 -15.04 13.36
N ALA A 310 -2.37 -16.26 13.14
CA ALA A 310 -3.06 -17.26 12.33
C ALA A 310 -4.37 -17.72 12.98
N GLU A 311 -4.44 -17.81 14.32
CA GLU A 311 -5.68 -18.09 15.05
C GLU A 311 -6.69 -16.95 14.90
N VAL A 312 -6.24 -15.71 15.07
CA VAL A 312 -7.10 -14.52 14.87
C VAL A 312 -7.68 -14.54 13.45
N ARG A 313 -6.85 -14.75 12.43
CA ARG A 313 -7.34 -14.82 11.04
C ARG A 313 -8.31 -15.98 10.80
N ARG A 314 -8.07 -17.15 11.42
CA ARG A 314 -9.03 -18.26 11.34
C ARG A 314 -10.37 -17.91 11.98
N ALA A 315 -10.35 -17.20 13.09
CA ALA A 315 -11.58 -16.72 13.73
C ALA A 315 -12.32 -15.70 12.86
N GLU A 316 -11.60 -14.77 12.25
CA GLU A 316 -12.16 -13.80 11.30
C GLU A 316 -12.74 -14.49 10.06
N ASP A 317 -12.03 -15.46 9.46
CA ASP A 317 -12.53 -16.26 8.34
C ASP A 317 -13.79 -17.04 8.74
N ALA A 318 -13.81 -17.66 9.92
CA ALA A 318 -14.97 -18.39 10.42
C ALA A 318 -16.18 -17.45 10.67
N GLN A 319 -15.94 -16.26 11.18
CA GLN A 319 -16.97 -15.24 11.36
C GLN A 319 -17.50 -14.77 10.01
N PHE A 320 -16.63 -14.53 9.04
CA PHE A 320 -17.03 -14.14 7.69
C PHE A 320 -17.86 -15.23 7.00
N ASP A 321 -17.46 -16.49 7.12
CA ASP A 321 -18.22 -17.62 6.61
C ASP A 321 -19.60 -17.75 7.29
N ALA A 322 -19.68 -17.50 8.62
CA ALA A 322 -20.92 -17.49 9.34
C ALA A 322 -21.88 -16.41 8.81
N TYR A 323 -21.40 -15.18 8.59
CA TYR A 323 -22.20 -14.14 7.94
C TYR A 323 -22.59 -14.54 6.51
N ALA A 324 -21.67 -15.14 5.75
CA ALA A 324 -21.98 -15.62 4.39
C ALA A 324 -23.07 -16.72 4.37
N ALA A 325 -23.23 -17.46 5.46
CA ALA A 325 -24.28 -18.47 5.60
C ALA A 325 -25.64 -17.90 6.11
N MET A 326 -25.63 -16.73 6.79
CA MET A 326 -26.85 -16.11 7.33
C MET A 326 -27.82 -15.66 6.24
N PRO A 327 -29.15 -15.59 6.53
CA PRO A 327 -30.08 -14.85 5.70
C PRO A 327 -29.68 -13.37 5.57
N ALA A 328 -29.93 -12.75 4.42
CA ALA A 328 -29.51 -11.36 4.17
C ALA A 328 -30.04 -10.35 5.19
N GLY A 329 -31.27 -10.56 5.70
CA GLY A 329 -31.90 -9.69 6.69
C GLY A 329 -31.35 -9.80 8.10
N ASP A 330 -30.58 -10.86 8.40
CA ASP A 330 -30.01 -11.10 9.72
C ASP A 330 -28.56 -10.59 9.83
N ILE A 331 -27.94 -10.18 8.71
CA ILE A 331 -26.59 -9.64 8.70
C ILE A 331 -26.61 -8.20 9.21
N PRO A 332 -25.79 -7.86 10.23
CA PRO A 332 -25.77 -6.53 10.84
C PRO A 332 -24.96 -5.52 10.01
N TRP A 333 -25.43 -5.23 8.78
CA TRP A 333 -24.74 -4.37 7.81
C TRP A 333 -24.38 -2.97 8.31
N ASN A 334 -25.10 -2.47 9.30
CA ASN A 334 -24.92 -1.13 9.86
C ASN A 334 -24.25 -1.13 11.25
N ASP A 335 -23.63 -2.24 11.63
CA ASP A 335 -22.87 -2.30 12.89
C ASP A 335 -21.60 -1.45 12.77
N PRO A 336 -21.49 -0.30 13.45
CA PRO A 336 -20.34 0.59 13.33
C PRO A 336 -19.07 0.00 13.97
N LEU A 337 -19.21 -1.04 14.80
CA LEU A 337 -18.08 -1.71 15.43
C LEU A 337 -17.50 -2.84 14.56
N ASN A 338 -18.22 -3.24 13.53
CA ASN A 338 -17.76 -4.30 12.63
C ASN A 338 -17.07 -3.70 11.39
N THR A 339 -15.75 -3.66 11.42
CA THR A 339 -14.92 -3.11 10.34
C THR A 339 -15.10 -3.85 9.00
N LEU A 340 -15.59 -5.10 9.01
CA LEU A 340 -15.90 -5.86 7.79
C LEU A 340 -17.04 -5.21 6.97
N PHE A 341 -17.91 -4.46 7.62
CA PHE A 341 -19.07 -3.84 7.00
C PHE A 341 -18.89 -2.35 6.72
N TYR A 342 -17.76 -1.79 7.11
CA TYR A 342 -17.49 -0.38 6.91
C TYR A 342 -17.46 -0.01 5.43
N VAL A 343 -18.23 1.01 5.09
CA VAL A 343 -18.27 1.62 3.75
C VAL A 343 -17.81 3.06 3.92
N PHE A 344 -16.76 3.45 3.21
CA PHE A 344 -16.27 4.82 3.24
C PHE A 344 -17.25 5.75 2.53
N ASP A 345 -17.61 6.87 3.16
CA ASP A 345 -18.34 7.94 2.51
C ASP A 345 -17.51 8.49 1.33
N GLY A 346 -18.11 8.49 0.13
CA GLY A 346 -17.40 8.83 -1.10
C GLY A 346 -16.49 7.74 -1.65
N GLY A 347 -16.34 6.63 -0.94
CA GLY A 347 -15.52 5.48 -1.32
C GLY A 347 -14.05 5.58 -0.89
N ASP A 348 -13.39 4.42 -0.79
CA ASP A 348 -11.93 4.34 -0.64
C ASP A 348 -11.23 4.77 -1.94
N VAL A 349 -9.90 4.80 -1.95
CA VAL A 349 -9.13 5.19 -3.15
C VAL A 349 -9.47 4.33 -4.37
N THR A 350 -9.71 3.03 -4.19
CA THR A 350 -10.12 2.13 -5.28
C THR A 350 -11.46 2.57 -5.85
N THR A 351 -12.45 2.83 -4.99
CA THR A 351 -13.77 3.31 -5.39
C THR A 351 -13.70 4.66 -6.10
N GLN A 352 -12.87 5.60 -5.63
CA GLN A 352 -12.67 6.89 -6.28
C GLN A 352 -12.13 6.73 -7.70
N VAL A 353 -11.11 5.89 -7.90
CA VAL A 353 -10.59 5.58 -9.24
C VAL A 353 -11.64 4.90 -10.12
N LEU A 354 -12.39 3.93 -9.56
CA LEU A 354 -13.48 3.27 -10.29
C LEU A 354 -14.58 4.25 -10.71
N LYS A 355 -14.95 5.23 -9.87
CA LYS A 355 -15.92 6.28 -10.21
C LYS A 355 -15.44 7.13 -11.38
N GLY A 356 -14.16 7.54 -11.37
CA GLY A 356 -13.55 8.28 -12.47
C GLY A 356 -13.61 7.48 -13.77
N LEU A 357 -13.07 6.28 -13.76
CA LEU A 357 -13.01 5.39 -14.94
C LEU A 357 -14.38 4.99 -15.46
N ALA A 358 -15.39 4.85 -14.59
CA ALA A 358 -16.78 4.61 -14.97
C ALA A 358 -17.52 5.86 -15.47
N GLY A 359 -16.89 7.05 -15.38
CA GLY A 359 -17.51 8.32 -15.77
C GLY A 359 -18.62 8.80 -14.84
N VAL A 360 -18.63 8.34 -13.59
CA VAL A 360 -19.59 8.76 -12.57
C VAL A 360 -19.19 10.11 -11.99
N GLN A 361 -17.91 10.24 -11.63
CA GLN A 361 -17.35 11.46 -11.05
C GLN A 361 -15.84 11.49 -11.26
N ASP A 362 -15.34 12.57 -11.85
CA ASP A 362 -13.90 12.82 -11.94
C ASP A 362 -13.31 13.00 -10.55
N CYS A 363 -12.08 12.55 -10.35
CA CYS A 363 -11.36 12.73 -9.09
C CYS A 363 -9.88 13.07 -9.31
N THR A 364 -9.26 13.63 -8.28
CA THR A 364 -7.80 13.77 -8.20
C THR A 364 -7.29 12.80 -7.15
N VAL A 365 -6.39 11.89 -7.54
CA VAL A 365 -5.84 10.86 -6.67
C VAL A 365 -4.32 10.77 -6.82
N ALA A 366 -3.65 10.38 -5.73
CA ALA A 366 -2.25 9.99 -5.78
C ALA A 366 -2.13 8.59 -6.38
N ILE A 367 -1.35 8.47 -7.45
CA ILE A 367 -1.09 7.20 -8.16
C ILE A 367 0.41 7.01 -8.28
N SER A 368 0.88 5.78 -8.00
CA SER A 368 2.22 5.37 -8.37
C SER A 368 2.27 5.04 -9.86
N ASP A 369 3.11 5.75 -10.60
CA ASP A 369 3.36 5.58 -12.04
C ASP A 369 4.77 6.07 -12.40
N LEU A 370 5.22 5.83 -13.62
CA LEU A 370 6.44 6.43 -14.15
C LEU A 370 6.29 7.96 -14.19
N ASN A 371 7.34 8.67 -13.78
CA ASN A 371 7.33 10.13 -13.71
C ASN A 371 7.06 10.79 -15.07
N GLU A 372 7.76 10.34 -16.11
CA GLU A 372 7.66 10.89 -17.48
C GLU A 372 7.64 12.44 -17.52
N GLY A 373 8.32 13.08 -16.55
CA GLY A 373 8.47 14.55 -16.47
C GLY A 373 7.38 15.29 -15.72
N SER A 374 6.42 14.62 -15.12
CA SER A 374 5.34 15.27 -14.33
C SER A 374 5.87 15.95 -13.08
N VAL A 375 6.79 15.30 -12.36
CA VAL A 375 7.56 15.86 -11.26
C VAL A 375 8.88 16.38 -11.83
N THR A 376 8.96 17.69 -12.04
CA THR A 376 9.96 18.34 -12.92
C THR A 376 11.37 18.36 -12.36
N ASN A 377 11.54 18.19 -11.05
CA ASN A 377 12.85 18.15 -10.40
C ASN A 377 13.37 16.73 -10.11
N LEU A 378 12.71 15.68 -10.63
CA LEU A 378 13.17 14.30 -10.55
C LEU A 378 13.29 13.70 -11.95
N ASP A 379 14.14 12.66 -12.08
CA ASP A 379 14.40 11.99 -13.37
C ASP A 379 13.09 11.41 -13.95
N PRO A 380 12.82 11.64 -15.26
CA PRO A 380 11.62 11.10 -15.92
C PRO A 380 11.48 9.58 -15.91
N ALA A 381 12.57 8.85 -15.76
CA ALA A 381 12.58 7.38 -15.73
C ALA A 381 12.21 6.78 -14.36
N LEU A 382 12.11 7.58 -13.30
CA LEU A 382 11.80 7.11 -11.97
C LEU A 382 10.31 6.75 -11.84
N VAL A 383 10.01 5.74 -11.00
CA VAL A 383 8.66 5.53 -10.51
C VAL A 383 8.41 6.44 -9.30
N LEU A 384 7.28 7.16 -9.32
CA LEU A 384 6.90 8.11 -8.28
C LEU A 384 5.42 7.94 -7.92
N GLU A 385 5.03 8.40 -6.73
CA GLU A 385 3.63 8.62 -6.37
C GLU A 385 3.33 10.12 -6.50
N TYR A 386 2.36 10.45 -7.36
CA TYR A 386 2.00 11.85 -7.61
C TYR A 386 0.56 11.98 -8.09
N SER A 387 0.03 13.20 -8.04
CA SER A 387 -1.37 13.48 -8.37
C SER A 387 -1.69 13.23 -9.84
N HIS A 388 -2.80 12.54 -10.06
CA HIS A 388 -3.44 12.32 -11.35
C HIS A 388 -4.90 12.75 -11.28
N ARG A 389 -5.42 13.30 -12.38
CA ARG A 389 -6.84 13.42 -12.59
C ARG A 389 -7.37 12.15 -13.26
N VAL A 390 -8.38 11.54 -12.69
CA VAL A 390 -9.01 10.34 -13.24
C VAL A 390 -10.40 10.67 -13.74
N ASP A 391 -10.68 10.35 -14.99
CA ASP A 391 -11.96 10.47 -15.64
C ASP A 391 -12.27 9.22 -16.49
N LYS A 392 -13.36 9.23 -17.24
CA LYS A 392 -13.77 8.11 -18.11
C LYS A 392 -12.79 7.76 -19.24
N HIS A 393 -11.79 8.58 -19.48
CA HIS A 393 -10.75 8.36 -20.51
C HIS A 393 -9.45 7.82 -19.92
N GLY A 394 -9.36 7.67 -18.59
CA GLY A 394 -8.19 7.15 -17.89
C GLY A 394 -7.66 8.07 -16.79
N ALA A 395 -6.46 7.79 -16.34
CA ALA A 395 -5.72 8.66 -15.42
C ALA A 395 -4.77 9.57 -16.20
N HIS A 396 -4.90 10.85 -15.96
CA HIS A 396 -4.14 11.92 -16.62
C HIS A 396 -3.16 12.52 -15.63
N ARG A 397 -1.88 12.48 -15.96
CA ARG A 397 -0.81 13.02 -15.12
C ARG A 397 -0.97 14.51 -14.93
N ILE A 398 -0.80 14.98 -13.69
CA ILE A 398 -0.69 16.41 -13.39
C ILE A 398 0.78 16.78 -13.44
N GLY A 399 1.13 17.66 -14.38
CA GLY A 399 2.52 18.11 -14.59
C GLY A 399 2.88 19.34 -13.78
N GLY A 400 4.19 19.68 -13.79
CA GLY A 400 4.71 20.88 -13.11
C GLY A 400 4.87 20.72 -11.60
N LEU A 401 4.75 19.50 -11.07
CA LEU A 401 4.95 19.19 -9.66
C LEU A 401 6.44 19.23 -9.31
N GLN A 402 6.76 19.51 -8.05
CA GLN A 402 8.13 19.48 -7.54
C GLN A 402 8.16 18.94 -6.12
N VAL A 403 9.04 17.99 -5.85
CA VAL A 403 9.33 17.55 -4.48
C VAL A 403 10.01 18.70 -3.72
N PRO A 404 9.58 19.03 -2.49
CA PRO A 404 10.21 20.08 -1.69
C PRO A 404 11.70 19.84 -1.47
N MET A 405 12.52 20.90 -1.55
CA MET A 405 13.99 20.78 -1.47
C MET A 405 14.47 20.16 -0.16
N GLY A 406 13.79 20.42 0.97
CA GLY A 406 14.15 19.88 2.27
C GLY A 406 14.08 18.36 2.39
N VAL A 407 13.36 17.70 1.47
CA VAL A 407 13.16 16.23 1.44
C VAL A 407 13.58 15.60 0.11
N TYR A 408 14.09 16.41 -0.81
CA TYR A 408 14.44 15.99 -2.18
C TYR A 408 15.44 14.82 -2.21
N GLY A 409 16.56 14.94 -1.49
CA GLY A 409 17.63 13.92 -1.55
C GLY A 409 17.14 12.55 -1.10
N MET A 410 16.37 12.49 -0.01
CA MET A 410 15.79 11.27 0.50
C MET A 410 14.79 10.67 -0.50
N THR A 411 13.87 11.48 -1.01
CA THR A 411 12.85 11.05 -2.00
C THR A 411 13.49 10.53 -3.27
N ALA A 412 14.49 11.23 -3.81
CA ALA A 412 15.20 10.81 -5.03
C ALA A 412 15.92 9.48 -4.85
N SER A 413 16.55 9.27 -3.69
CA SER A 413 17.27 8.04 -3.37
C SER A 413 16.31 6.84 -3.29
N ILE A 414 15.17 6.99 -2.63
CA ILE A 414 14.16 5.93 -2.53
C ILE A 414 13.53 5.67 -3.91
N ALA A 415 13.24 6.69 -4.69
CA ALA A 415 12.70 6.53 -6.04
C ALA A 415 13.70 5.74 -6.94
N ALA A 416 15.00 6.03 -6.84
CA ALA A 416 16.04 5.28 -7.54
C ALA A 416 16.09 3.81 -7.06
N HIS A 417 16.05 3.58 -5.74
CA HIS A 417 15.98 2.24 -5.15
C HIS A 417 14.80 1.43 -5.72
N GLN A 418 13.59 1.97 -5.67
CA GLN A 418 12.38 1.29 -6.14
C GLN A 418 12.41 1.04 -7.66
N THR A 419 12.88 2.00 -8.44
CA THR A 419 12.97 1.87 -9.90
C THR A 419 14.00 0.82 -10.33
N LEU A 420 15.19 0.82 -9.70
CA LEU A 420 16.21 -0.19 -9.93
C LEU A 420 15.73 -1.59 -9.50
N LEU A 421 15.00 -1.68 -8.40
CA LEU A 421 14.45 -2.94 -7.91
C LEU A 421 13.40 -3.52 -8.87
N ALA A 422 12.53 -2.68 -9.43
CA ALA A 422 11.57 -3.09 -10.45
C ALA A 422 12.29 -3.66 -11.69
N ARG A 423 13.33 -2.99 -12.15
CA ARG A 423 14.17 -3.46 -13.25
C ARG A 423 14.89 -4.76 -12.90
N ALA A 424 15.52 -4.81 -11.73
CA ALA A 424 16.24 -6.00 -11.27
C ALA A 424 15.34 -7.24 -11.32
N GLY A 425 14.12 -7.16 -10.80
CA GLY A 425 13.20 -8.28 -10.81
C GLY A 425 12.62 -8.60 -12.19
N ALA A 426 12.40 -7.60 -13.03
CA ALA A 426 11.90 -7.81 -14.40
C ALA A 426 12.94 -8.39 -15.37
N GLU A 427 14.19 -8.00 -15.20
CA GLU A 427 15.35 -8.44 -16.01
C GLU A 427 16.06 -9.66 -15.40
N GLU A 428 15.72 -10.03 -14.17
CA GLU A 428 16.39 -11.06 -13.34
C GLU A 428 17.91 -10.79 -13.24
N ASP A 429 18.31 -9.50 -13.13
CA ASP A 429 19.71 -9.08 -13.08
C ASP A 429 20.18 -8.84 -11.63
N PRO A 430 21.09 -9.68 -11.09
CA PRO A 430 21.65 -9.52 -9.76
C PRO A 430 22.43 -8.22 -9.55
N ARG A 431 23.02 -7.64 -10.59
CA ARG A 431 23.75 -6.37 -10.49
C ARG A 431 22.79 -5.22 -10.23
N LEU A 432 21.65 -5.20 -10.93
CA LEU A 432 20.60 -4.21 -10.69
C LEU A 432 20.00 -4.34 -9.29
N LEU A 433 19.86 -5.57 -8.77
CA LEU A 433 19.44 -5.77 -7.38
C LEU A 433 20.47 -5.17 -6.40
N TYR A 434 21.77 -5.42 -6.63
CA TYR A 434 22.81 -4.83 -5.80
C TYR A 434 22.79 -3.29 -5.84
N GLU A 435 22.66 -2.71 -7.04
CA GLU A 435 22.54 -1.26 -7.22
C GLU A 435 21.28 -0.72 -6.52
N ALA A 436 20.15 -1.43 -6.61
CA ALA A 436 18.92 -1.08 -5.91
C ALA A 436 19.10 -1.05 -4.39
N LEU A 437 19.72 -2.09 -3.82
CA LEU A 437 19.96 -2.15 -2.37
C LEU A 437 20.91 -1.03 -1.91
N ARG A 438 21.90 -0.67 -2.72
CA ARG A 438 22.81 0.45 -2.42
C ARG A 438 22.17 1.83 -2.59
N ALA A 439 21.20 1.97 -3.47
CA ALA A 439 20.47 3.22 -3.64
C ALA A 439 19.55 3.55 -2.46
N TYR A 440 19.27 2.57 -1.58
CA TYR A 440 18.48 2.81 -0.38
C TYR A 440 19.24 3.75 0.58
N PRO A 441 18.62 4.84 1.09
CA PRO A 441 19.37 5.95 1.69
C PRO A 441 19.94 5.70 3.09
N ILE A 442 19.58 4.60 3.74
CA ILE A 442 19.97 4.34 5.13
C ILE A 442 20.94 3.17 5.20
N GLY A 443 22.17 3.45 5.63
CA GLY A 443 23.16 2.47 6.05
C GLY A 443 23.62 1.45 4.99
N ALA A 444 23.42 1.72 3.70
CA ALA A 444 23.68 0.79 2.61
C ALA A 444 25.16 0.31 2.52
N ASP A 445 26.10 1.15 2.94
CA ASP A 445 27.55 0.83 2.89
C ASP A 445 28.07 0.24 4.21
N THR A 446 27.21 -0.16 5.14
CA THR A 446 27.63 -0.74 6.42
C THR A 446 27.80 -2.26 6.30
N LYS A 447 28.76 -2.81 7.07
CA LYS A 447 28.91 -4.27 7.21
C LYS A 447 27.60 -4.92 7.67
N SER A 448 26.84 -4.27 8.55
CA SER A 448 25.56 -4.75 9.05
C SER A 448 24.51 -4.87 7.93
N ALA A 449 24.46 -3.91 6.99
CA ALA A 449 23.56 -3.98 5.85
C ALA A 449 23.91 -5.16 4.93
N HIS A 450 25.18 -5.34 4.60
CA HIS A 450 25.62 -6.43 3.73
C HIS A 450 25.34 -7.80 4.33
N GLU A 451 25.58 -7.98 5.63
CA GLU A 451 25.26 -9.20 6.34
C GLU A 451 23.74 -9.47 6.37
N MET A 452 22.96 -8.43 6.58
CA MET A 452 21.50 -8.50 6.51
C MET A 452 21.03 -8.91 5.12
N TRP A 453 21.53 -8.31 4.03
CA TRP A 453 21.13 -8.65 2.67
C TRP A 453 21.40 -10.12 2.37
N ARG A 454 22.57 -10.66 2.79
CA ARG A 454 22.87 -12.08 2.67
C ARG A 454 21.83 -12.96 3.36
N LYS A 455 21.44 -12.61 4.58
CA LYS A 455 20.41 -13.34 5.32
C LYS A 455 19.02 -13.23 4.67
N LEU A 456 18.66 -12.06 4.14
CA LEU A 456 17.42 -11.85 3.40
C LEU A 456 17.37 -12.69 2.11
N LEU A 457 18.47 -12.77 1.37
CA LEU A 457 18.59 -13.66 0.19
C LEU A 457 18.38 -15.13 0.57
N ILE A 458 19.02 -15.60 1.64
CA ILE A 458 18.88 -16.97 2.12
C ILE A 458 17.44 -17.26 2.55
N SER A 459 16.79 -16.33 3.26
CA SER A 459 15.42 -16.50 3.73
C SER A 459 14.39 -16.51 2.59
N SER A 460 14.70 -15.81 1.48
CA SER A 460 13.81 -15.66 0.33
C SER A 460 14.09 -16.64 -0.81
N LYS A 461 15.12 -17.47 -0.72
CA LYS A 461 15.64 -18.30 -1.83
C LYS A 461 14.61 -19.16 -2.57
N ASP A 462 13.59 -19.64 -1.84
CA ASP A 462 12.54 -20.50 -2.40
C ASP A 462 11.43 -19.72 -3.14
N PHE A 463 11.47 -18.39 -3.09
CA PHE A 463 10.44 -17.50 -3.62
C PHE A 463 10.91 -16.52 -4.68
N ILE A 464 12.22 -16.35 -4.84
CA ILE A 464 12.84 -15.40 -5.79
C ILE A 464 13.48 -16.15 -6.94
N ALA A 465 13.72 -15.44 -8.06
CA ALA A 465 14.35 -16.02 -9.23
C ALA A 465 15.74 -16.61 -8.89
N PRO A 466 16.12 -17.78 -9.48
CA PRO A 466 17.40 -18.42 -9.22
C PRO A 466 18.62 -17.53 -9.49
N ALA A 467 18.51 -16.59 -10.42
CA ALA A 467 19.58 -15.64 -10.75
C ALA A 467 20.05 -14.84 -9.53
N PHE A 468 19.15 -14.52 -8.58
CA PHE A 468 19.51 -13.76 -7.39
C PHE A 468 20.23 -14.58 -6.31
N GLN A 469 20.20 -15.90 -6.40
CA GLN A 469 20.86 -16.79 -5.44
C GLN A 469 22.40 -16.76 -5.55
N SER A 470 22.95 -16.24 -6.66
CA SER A 470 24.39 -16.08 -6.88
C SER A 470 24.98 -14.77 -6.34
N MET A 471 24.17 -13.89 -5.81
CA MET A 471 24.60 -12.58 -5.28
C MET A 471 25.59 -12.59 -4.09
N PRO A 472 25.72 -13.63 -3.25
CA PRO A 472 26.68 -13.61 -2.13
C PRO A 472 28.10 -13.23 -2.51
N ASP A 473 28.52 -13.52 -3.75
CA ASP A 473 29.89 -13.28 -4.22
C ASP A 473 30.21 -11.79 -4.50
N TYR A 474 29.22 -10.92 -4.64
CA TYR A 474 29.43 -9.47 -4.81
C TYR A 474 29.78 -8.72 -3.51
N TYR A 475 29.73 -9.40 -2.36
CA TYR A 475 29.91 -8.79 -1.04
C TYR A 475 31.25 -9.08 -0.39
N GLU A 476 32.17 -9.78 -1.05
CA GLU A 476 33.54 -9.92 -0.61
C GLU A 476 34.31 -8.63 -0.95
N ILE A 477 34.24 -7.67 -0.04
CA ILE A 477 35.16 -6.52 0.01
C ILE A 477 36.05 -6.65 1.23
#